data_7b04be7b413103a28c49d69554cbc760
#
_entry.id   7b04be7b413103a28c49d69554cbc760
#
_cell.length_a   1.000
_cell.length_b   1.000
_cell.length_c   1.000
_cell.angle_alpha   90.00
_cell.angle_beta   90.00
_cell.angle_gamma   90.00
#
_symmetry.space_group_name_H-M   'P 1'
#
loop_
_entity.id
_entity.type
_entity.pdbx_description
1 polymer ?
#
loop_
_entity_poly.entity_id
_entity_poly.type
_entity_poly.pdbx_seq_one_letter_code
_entity_poly.pdbx_strand_id
1 'polypeptide(L)'
;MSSAIAYETWSGRMRRSCGHYYSRRGHGEQQIWGHFDLHQRFGLDMADIACDIDRVERTRRGIRRDDAEHLFLIFQLAGQTGMQHHGETLLLAPGECALLDSTVPAELRYGNHRSRFLSLHLPRAEILAGAER
;
A
#
# COMPACT_ATOMS: atom_id res chain seq x y z
N MET A 1 12.26 -15.21 -13.30
CA MET A 1 11.71 -14.89 -11.95
C MET A 1 10.25 -15.28 -11.89
N SER A 2 9.87 -15.93 -10.81
CA SER A 2 8.45 -16.21 -10.59
C SER A 2 7.72 -14.93 -10.18
N SER A 3 6.62 -14.65 -10.86
CA SER A 3 5.73 -13.54 -10.49
C SER A 3 4.51 -14.04 -9.71
N ALA A 4 4.53 -15.29 -9.27
CA ALA A 4 3.46 -15.87 -8.46
C ALA A 4 3.87 -15.86 -7.00
N ILE A 5 2.94 -15.49 -6.12
CA ILE A 5 3.13 -15.51 -4.68
C ILE A 5 1.85 -16.01 -4.02
N ALA A 6 2.00 -16.80 -2.95
CA ALA A 6 0.84 -17.21 -2.16
C ALA A 6 0.16 -15.97 -1.58
N TYR A 7 -1.16 -15.89 -1.73
CA TYR A 7 -1.93 -14.76 -1.23
C TYR A 7 -1.73 -14.55 0.28
N GLU A 8 -1.71 -15.62 1.05
CA GLU A 8 -1.49 -15.55 2.50
C GLU A 8 -0.14 -14.94 2.85
N THR A 9 0.89 -15.27 2.07
CA THR A 9 2.23 -14.70 2.26
C THR A 9 2.24 -13.21 1.94
N TRP A 10 1.65 -12.83 0.82
CA TRP A 10 1.58 -11.44 0.38
C TRP A 10 0.80 -10.59 1.39
N SER A 11 -0.39 -11.07 1.79
CA SER A 11 -1.25 -10.40 2.76
C SER A 11 -0.59 -10.27 4.14
N GLY A 12 0.11 -11.31 4.58
CA GLY A 12 0.84 -11.30 5.86
C GLY A 12 1.99 -10.31 5.86
N ARG A 13 2.72 -10.20 4.75
CA ARG A 13 3.80 -9.20 4.61
C ARG A 13 3.25 -7.78 4.64
N MET A 14 2.11 -7.55 3.99
CA MET A 14 1.44 -6.25 4.05
C MET A 14 1.07 -5.87 5.48
N ARG A 15 0.47 -6.81 6.22
CA ARG A 15 0.06 -6.55 7.60
C ARG A 15 1.24 -6.19 8.49
N ARG A 16 2.35 -6.91 8.36
CA ARG A 16 3.55 -6.64 9.17
C ARG A 16 4.23 -5.33 8.80
N SER A 17 4.18 -4.93 7.54
CA SER A 17 4.91 -3.76 7.06
C SER A 17 4.10 -2.48 7.09
N CYS A 18 2.79 -2.57 6.78
CA CYS A 18 1.93 -1.40 6.57
C CYS A 18 0.84 -1.24 7.62
N GLY A 19 0.52 -2.30 8.36
CA GLY A 19 -0.59 -2.33 9.30
C GLY A 19 -1.80 -3.05 8.74
N HIS A 20 -2.95 -2.87 9.37
CA HIS A 20 -4.19 -3.56 9.01
C HIS A 20 -4.86 -2.92 7.81
N TYR A 21 -4.45 -3.36 6.63
CA TYR A 21 -5.11 -3.10 5.35
C TYR A 21 -5.78 -4.38 4.91
N TYR A 22 -7.07 -4.33 4.64
CA TYR A 22 -7.86 -5.49 4.25
C TYR A 22 -7.88 -5.60 2.74
N SER A 23 -7.41 -6.74 2.22
CA SER A 23 -7.35 -6.96 0.78
C SER A 23 -8.60 -7.69 0.29
N ARG A 24 -9.06 -7.34 -0.91
CA ARG A 24 -10.17 -7.98 -1.61
C ARG A 24 -9.68 -8.51 -2.94
N ARG A 25 -9.91 -9.79 -3.19
CA ARG A 25 -9.56 -10.45 -4.44
C ARG A 25 -10.79 -10.62 -5.30
N GLY A 26 -10.60 -10.59 -6.63
CA GLY A 26 -11.67 -10.90 -7.56
C GLY A 26 -11.89 -12.38 -7.77
N HIS A 27 -11.03 -13.24 -7.24
CA HIS A 27 -11.11 -14.69 -7.36
C HIS A 27 -10.57 -15.36 -6.09
N GLY A 28 -10.86 -16.65 -5.94
CA GLY A 28 -10.49 -17.41 -4.74
C GLY A 28 -9.21 -18.24 -4.87
N GLU A 29 -8.36 -17.99 -5.85
CA GLU A 29 -7.13 -18.74 -6.03
C GLU A 29 -6.15 -18.48 -4.89
N GLN A 30 -5.35 -19.50 -4.55
CA GLN A 30 -4.38 -19.41 -3.46
C GLN A 30 -3.19 -18.52 -3.80
N GLN A 31 -2.87 -18.39 -5.09
CA GLN A 31 -1.78 -17.54 -5.55
C GLN A 31 -2.30 -16.33 -6.29
N ILE A 32 -1.54 -15.25 -6.21
CA ILE A 32 -1.77 -14.05 -7.01
C ILE A 32 -0.53 -13.77 -7.86
N TRP A 33 -0.70 -12.97 -8.91
CA TRP A 33 0.46 -12.39 -9.57
C TRP A 33 0.98 -11.25 -8.71
N GLY A 34 2.27 -11.26 -8.43
CA GLY A 34 2.90 -10.15 -7.73
C GLY A 34 4.03 -10.56 -6.80
N HIS A 35 4.42 -9.60 -5.97
CA HIS A 35 5.42 -9.79 -4.93
C HIS A 35 5.21 -8.76 -3.82
N PHE A 36 5.88 -8.98 -2.70
CA PHE A 36 5.92 -8.01 -1.60
C PHE A 36 7.31 -8.11 -0.97
N ASP A 37 8.19 -7.19 -1.31
CA ASP A 37 9.58 -7.20 -0.86
C ASP A 37 9.89 -5.93 -0.07
N LEU A 38 10.39 -6.10 1.15
CA LEU A 38 10.72 -4.99 2.02
C LEU A 38 12.22 -4.73 1.96
N HIS A 39 12.58 -3.49 1.74
CA HIS A 39 13.95 -3.00 1.70
C HIS A 39 14.13 -1.85 2.66
N GLN A 40 15.38 -1.61 3.07
CA GLN A 40 15.72 -0.40 3.81
C GLN A 40 16.63 0.48 2.97
N ARG A 41 16.27 1.75 2.89
CA ARG A 41 17.04 2.77 2.18
C ARG A 41 17.07 4.04 3.01
N PHE A 42 18.28 4.55 3.29
CA PHE A 42 18.46 5.79 4.04
C PHE A 42 17.77 5.75 5.42
N GLY A 43 17.78 4.59 6.08
CA GLY A 43 17.14 4.41 7.38
C GLY A 43 15.63 4.31 7.34
N LEU A 44 15.02 4.21 6.17
CA LEU A 44 13.58 4.09 5.99
C LEU A 44 13.22 2.74 5.39
N ASP A 45 12.06 2.22 5.76
CA ASP A 45 11.49 1.05 5.13
C ASP A 45 10.85 1.43 3.80
N MET A 46 11.12 0.62 2.79
CA MET A 46 10.54 0.78 1.46
C MET A 46 10.03 -0.57 0.99
N ALA A 47 8.75 -0.65 0.67
CA ALA A 47 8.14 -1.86 0.14
C ALA A 47 8.01 -1.77 -1.37
N ASP A 48 8.50 -2.79 -2.07
CA ASP A 48 8.26 -2.99 -3.50
C ASP A 48 7.10 -3.97 -3.61
N ILE A 49 5.95 -3.49 -4.06
CA ILE A 49 4.68 -4.21 -4.02
C ILE A 49 4.14 -4.36 -5.42
N ALA A 50 3.79 -5.58 -5.77
CA ALA A 50 3.06 -5.87 -7.01
C ALA A 50 1.90 -6.80 -6.70
N CYS A 51 0.77 -6.62 -7.38
CA CYS A 51 -0.39 -7.48 -7.21
C CYS A 51 -1.36 -7.34 -8.40
N ASP A 52 -2.30 -8.27 -8.47
CA ASP A 52 -3.41 -8.25 -9.42
C ASP A 52 -4.77 -8.45 -8.72
N ILE A 53 -4.84 -8.05 -7.46
CA ILE A 53 -6.08 -8.12 -6.68
C ILE A 53 -7.02 -6.97 -7.04
N ASP A 54 -8.25 -7.01 -6.50
CA ASP A 54 -9.19 -5.92 -6.74
C ASP A 54 -8.79 -4.65 -6.00
N ARG A 55 -8.64 -4.74 -4.68
CA ARG A 55 -8.33 -3.56 -3.86
C ARG A 55 -7.81 -3.91 -2.47
N VAL A 56 -7.25 -2.91 -1.81
CA VAL A 56 -7.00 -2.92 -0.36
C VAL A 56 -7.75 -1.77 0.29
N GLU A 57 -8.20 -1.98 1.52
CA GLU A 57 -8.97 -1.01 2.27
C GLU A 57 -8.34 -0.75 3.64
N ARG A 58 -8.11 0.51 3.96
CA ARG A 58 -7.78 0.96 5.30
C ARG A 58 -9.07 1.45 5.94
N THR A 59 -9.63 0.67 6.84
CA THR A 59 -10.91 0.97 7.49
C THR A 59 -10.67 1.57 8.87
N ARG A 60 -11.71 2.20 9.44
CA ARG A 60 -11.64 2.68 10.83
C ARG A 60 -11.33 1.56 11.81
N ARG A 61 -11.86 0.35 11.54
CA ARG A 61 -11.57 -0.83 12.33
C ARG A 61 -10.09 -1.21 12.27
N GLY A 62 -9.51 -1.18 11.07
CA GLY A 62 -8.08 -1.45 10.88
C GLY A 62 -7.21 -0.44 11.59
N ILE A 63 -7.56 0.84 11.51
CA ILE A 63 -6.85 1.91 12.21
C ILE A 63 -6.88 1.69 13.72
N ARG A 64 -8.01 1.27 14.28
CA ARG A 64 -8.13 0.99 15.73
C ARG A 64 -7.37 -0.26 16.17
N ARG A 65 -7.08 -1.19 15.25
CA ARG A 65 -6.42 -2.46 15.57
C ARG A 65 -4.90 -2.36 15.65
N ASP A 66 -4.33 -1.31 15.11
CA ASP A 66 -2.88 -1.10 15.16
C ASP A 66 -2.59 0.35 15.52
N ASP A 67 -1.35 0.58 15.93
CA ASP A 67 -0.86 1.91 16.22
C ASP A 67 0.07 2.40 15.11
N ALA A 68 -0.09 1.86 13.92
CA ALA A 68 0.75 2.23 12.78
C ALA A 68 0.41 3.64 12.31
N GLU A 69 1.31 4.57 12.54
CA GLU A 69 1.18 5.96 12.13
C GLU A 69 2.24 6.29 11.10
N HIS A 70 1.93 6.02 9.84
CA HIS A 70 2.83 6.26 8.73
C HIS A 70 2.24 7.24 7.73
N LEU A 71 3.12 7.98 7.07
CA LEU A 71 2.84 8.55 5.77
C LEU A 71 3.51 7.63 4.75
N PHE A 72 2.73 7.08 3.83
CA PHE A 72 3.29 6.28 2.75
C PHE A 72 3.42 7.15 1.52
N LEU A 73 4.65 7.29 1.02
CA LEU A 73 4.86 7.92 -0.28
C LEU A 73 4.85 6.82 -1.32
N ILE A 74 3.83 6.83 -2.16
CA ILE A 74 3.58 5.77 -3.14
C ILE A 74 4.00 6.26 -4.52
N PHE A 75 4.92 5.52 -5.16
CA PHE A 75 5.37 5.74 -6.53
C PHE A 75 4.85 4.64 -7.41
N GLN A 76 4.01 4.97 -8.39
CA GLN A 76 3.49 4.00 -9.33
C GLN A 76 4.55 3.68 -10.37
N LEU A 77 4.86 2.39 -10.55
CA LEU A 77 5.86 1.91 -11.50
C LEU A 77 5.23 1.29 -12.74
N ALA A 78 4.17 0.50 -12.58
CA ALA A 78 3.50 -0.18 -13.67
C ALA A 78 2.03 -0.35 -13.34
N GLY A 79 1.17 -0.34 -14.35
CA GLY A 79 -0.27 -0.40 -14.14
C GLY A 79 -0.81 0.89 -13.53
N GLN A 80 -2.01 0.82 -12.96
CA GLN A 80 -2.68 1.97 -12.37
C GLN A 80 -3.20 1.63 -10.98
N THR A 81 -3.28 2.65 -10.12
CA THR A 81 -3.90 2.54 -8.79
C THR A 81 -4.89 3.67 -8.62
N GLY A 82 -6.15 3.33 -8.39
CA GLY A 82 -7.16 4.30 -7.96
C GLY A 82 -7.08 4.46 -6.46
N MET A 83 -6.92 5.69 -5.97
CA MET A 83 -6.80 5.99 -4.56
C MET A 83 -7.94 6.88 -4.11
N GLN A 84 -8.70 6.44 -3.10
CA GLN A 84 -9.65 7.27 -2.38
C GLN A 84 -9.08 7.56 -0.99
N HIS A 85 -8.93 8.85 -0.67
CA HIS A 85 -8.26 9.28 0.55
C HIS A 85 -8.65 10.73 0.85
N HIS A 86 -9.04 11.03 2.07
CA HIS A 86 -9.49 12.37 2.48
C HIS A 86 -10.63 12.93 1.63
N GLY A 87 -11.55 12.04 1.20
CA GLY A 87 -12.68 12.45 0.36
C GLY A 87 -12.31 12.76 -1.10
N GLU A 88 -11.05 12.59 -1.47
CA GLU A 88 -10.56 12.80 -2.83
C GLU A 88 -10.34 11.47 -3.54
N THR A 89 -10.53 11.47 -4.85
CA THR A 89 -10.23 10.32 -5.70
C THR A 89 -9.12 10.71 -6.68
N LEU A 90 -8.10 9.86 -6.74
CA LEU A 90 -6.91 10.08 -7.54
C LEU A 90 -6.58 8.79 -8.31
N LEU A 91 -6.21 8.92 -9.57
CA LEU A 91 -5.73 7.81 -10.38
C LEU A 91 -4.22 7.99 -10.61
N LEU A 92 -3.44 7.06 -10.08
CA LEU A 92 -1.98 7.06 -10.26
C LEU A 92 -1.61 6.26 -11.50
N ALA A 93 -0.97 6.91 -12.44
CA ALA A 93 -0.34 6.29 -13.61
C ALA A 93 1.16 6.11 -13.36
N PRO A 94 1.85 5.27 -14.16
CA PRO A 94 3.30 5.09 -14.00
C PRO A 94 4.05 6.42 -14.02
N GLY A 95 4.97 6.59 -13.08
CA GLY A 95 5.75 7.81 -12.90
C GLY A 95 5.13 8.83 -11.97
N GLU A 96 3.89 8.63 -11.53
CA GLU A 96 3.21 9.51 -10.59
C GLU A 96 3.35 9.01 -9.16
N CYS A 97 3.21 9.91 -8.19
CA CYS A 97 3.28 9.58 -6.77
C CYS A 97 2.20 10.30 -5.98
N ALA A 98 1.90 9.77 -4.80
CA ALA A 98 0.95 10.36 -3.86
C ALA A 98 1.29 9.99 -2.44
N LEU A 99 0.88 10.82 -1.49
CA LEU A 99 0.99 10.54 -0.06
C LEU A 99 -0.30 9.90 0.45
N LEU A 100 -0.16 8.84 1.24
CA LEU A 100 -1.24 8.16 1.91
C LEU A 100 -1.02 8.23 3.42
N ASP A 101 -1.97 8.81 4.14
CA ASP A 101 -1.94 8.89 5.61
C ASP A 101 -2.64 7.66 6.20
N SER A 102 -1.91 6.80 6.91
CA SER A 102 -2.45 5.57 7.47
C SER A 102 -3.39 5.78 8.66
N THR A 103 -3.51 7.01 9.16
CA THR A 103 -4.41 7.32 10.29
C THR A 103 -5.83 7.65 9.85
N VAL A 104 -6.10 7.68 8.55
CA VAL A 104 -7.44 7.93 8.01
C VAL A 104 -7.86 6.81 7.07
N PRO A 105 -9.17 6.56 6.92
CA PRO A 105 -9.65 5.54 5.99
C PRO A 105 -9.25 5.83 4.55
N ALA A 106 -8.95 4.78 3.81
CA ALA A 106 -8.54 4.88 2.42
C ALA A 106 -8.89 3.60 1.65
N GLU A 107 -8.96 3.70 0.34
CA GLU A 107 -9.10 2.57 -0.55
C GLU A 107 -8.08 2.71 -1.68
N LEU A 108 -7.36 1.63 -1.95
CA LEU A 108 -6.45 1.53 -3.08
C LEU A 108 -7.00 0.46 -4.02
N ARG A 109 -7.44 0.86 -5.20
CA ARG A 109 -8.11 -0.02 -6.16
C ARG A 109 -7.21 -0.33 -7.34
N TYR A 110 -7.01 -1.62 -7.58
CA TYR A 110 -6.21 -2.12 -8.69
C TYR A 110 -7.09 -2.72 -9.79
N GLY A 111 -8.34 -3.07 -9.46
CA GLY A 111 -9.34 -3.55 -10.41
C GLY A 111 -9.03 -4.91 -11.02
N ASN A 112 -8.33 -5.79 -10.31
CA ASN A 112 -7.88 -7.10 -10.79
C ASN A 112 -6.92 -7.01 -11.99
N HIS A 113 -6.22 -5.88 -12.14
CA HIS A 113 -5.17 -5.68 -13.13
C HIS A 113 -3.82 -5.65 -12.44
N ARG A 114 -2.77 -6.02 -13.17
CA ARG A 114 -1.41 -6.01 -12.64
C ARG A 114 -0.96 -4.58 -12.36
N SER A 115 -0.53 -4.35 -11.11
CA SER A 115 -0.04 -3.06 -10.64
C SER A 115 1.24 -3.27 -9.84
N ARG A 116 2.20 -2.36 -10.02
CA ARG A 116 3.44 -2.36 -9.23
C ARG A 116 3.75 -0.95 -8.77
N PHE A 117 4.10 -0.83 -7.50
CA PHE A 117 4.42 0.46 -6.91
C PHE A 117 5.43 0.28 -5.77
N LEU A 118 6.15 1.36 -5.49
CA LEU A 118 7.01 1.47 -4.31
C LEU A 118 6.28 2.26 -3.24
N SER A 119 6.37 1.79 -2.01
CA SER A 119 5.79 2.48 -0.85
C SER A 119 6.90 2.81 0.13
N LEU A 120 7.23 4.08 0.26
CA LEU A 120 8.22 4.56 1.22
C LEU A 120 7.51 4.88 2.52
N HIS A 121 7.95 4.26 3.62
CA HIS A 121 7.32 4.40 4.93
C HIS A 121 7.97 5.55 5.69
N LEU A 122 7.27 6.68 5.78
CA LEU A 122 7.75 7.87 6.46
C LEU A 122 7.17 7.93 7.88
N PRO A 123 7.98 8.33 8.88
CA PRO A 123 7.48 8.49 10.25
C PRO A 123 6.59 9.73 10.32
N ARG A 124 5.27 9.51 10.43
CA ARG A 124 4.26 10.56 10.33
C ARG A 124 4.48 11.70 11.31
N ALA A 125 4.71 11.37 12.59
CA ALA A 125 4.88 12.38 13.64
C ALA A 125 6.08 13.29 13.38
N GLU A 126 7.20 12.72 12.94
CA GLU A 126 8.42 13.48 12.65
C GLU A 126 8.25 14.36 11.42
N ILE A 127 7.57 13.87 10.38
CA ILE A 127 7.33 14.62 9.16
C ILE A 127 6.43 15.83 9.46
N LEU A 128 5.33 15.62 10.22
CA LEU A 128 4.41 16.69 10.59
C LEU A 128 5.07 17.72 11.50
N ALA A 129 5.89 17.29 12.46
CA ALA A 129 6.64 18.20 13.32
C ALA A 129 7.60 19.07 12.51
N GLY A 130 8.27 18.50 11.49
CA GLY A 130 9.12 19.24 10.58
C GLY A 130 8.37 20.26 9.74
N ALA A 131 7.15 19.93 9.32
CA ALA A 131 6.33 20.81 8.48
C ALA A 131 5.78 22.03 9.24
N GLU A 132 5.70 21.96 10.58
CA GLU A 132 5.19 23.03 11.43
C GLU A 132 6.27 24.08 11.80
N ARG A 133 7.48 23.88 11.37
CA ARG A 133 8.61 24.79 11.68
C ARG A 133 8.72 25.93 10.69
#